data_65e2771db8b0ae37bbc1d26f324e989a
#
_entry.id   65e2771db8b0ae37bbc1d26f324e989a
#
_cell.length_a   1.000
_cell.length_b   1.000
_cell.length_c   1.000
_cell.angle_alpha   90.00
_cell.angle_beta   90.00
_cell.angle_gamma   90.00
#
_symmetry.space_group_name_H-M   'P 1'
#
loop_
_entity.id
_entity.type
_entity.pdbx_description
1 polymer ?
#
loop_
_entity_poly.entity_id
_entity_poly.type
_entity_poly.pdbx_seq_one_letter_code
_entity_poly.pdbx_strand_id
1 'polypeptide(L)'
;MAFSSISFLFYFLPLFFIIYYLIPARAKNVVLLAGSLFFYAWGEPRWILLLLASILVTWLLGRAMRPEASAGRRRGLLILGLVFQLGLLVAVKYAGFFFGAFIDLPKLHLPLGVSFYTFHAISYLVDVYRQKTPPQKNLLRLGLYLALFPKLVMGPIVPYHELEPALAQRTIDAQDVSDGCFRFTIGLAKKALLADALAGLVTGIWGDLASLTVLSAWLGLIGYALQLYFDFSGYSDMAIGLGRMLGFRFPENFRYPYLCSSISDFWRRWHISLGSWFKEYLYFPLGGSRTGTLRTLRNLLLVWLATGLWHGASWNYVLWGLYFGVLICLEKLLAPRFRAHPRKGLLAGLYRPVCLLLAVLGWVLFRAEDLPAAGRYFACLFGGAAVASAQARLYLHDFWPVLLLGAVGATPLCAKLAGRLGAKLQPGVRAALQAVLVLALLACSTVWLLNGSFQSFVYFQF
;
A
#
# COMPACT_ATOMS: atom_id res chain seq x y z
N MET A 1 -13.47 0.83 10.50
CA MET A 1 -14.08 -0.36 9.83
C MET A 1 -13.08 -0.90 8.82
N ALA A 2 -12.85 -2.21 8.72
CA ALA A 2 -11.93 -2.79 7.73
C ALA A 2 -12.72 -3.42 6.57
N PHE A 3 -12.15 -3.44 5.35
CA PHE A 3 -12.83 -3.99 4.17
C PHE A 3 -13.10 -5.49 4.26
N SER A 4 -12.33 -6.23 5.05
CA SER A 4 -12.54 -7.66 5.32
C SER A 4 -13.40 -7.93 6.56
N SER A 5 -14.01 -6.92 7.18
CA SER A 5 -14.91 -7.16 8.31
C SER A 5 -16.31 -7.53 7.84
N ILE A 6 -16.98 -8.40 8.57
CA ILE A 6 -18.39 -8.80 8.32
C ILE A 6 -19.30 -7.57 8.30
N SER A 7 -19.09 -6.62 9.23
CA SER A 7 -19.86 -5.37 9.27
C SER A 7 -19.71 -4.54 8.00
N PHE A 8 -18.52 -4.51 7.40
CA PHE A 8 -18.31 -3.81 6.14
C PHE A 8 -18.98 -4.54 4.97
N LEU A 9 -18.75 -5.85 4.84
CA LEU A 9 -19.16 -6.65 3.69
C LEU A 9 -20.69 -6.80 3.60
N PHE A 10 -21.36 -7.02 4.72
CA PHE A 10 -22.77 -7.40 4.73
C PHE A 10 -23.73 -6.33 5.22
N TYR A 11 -23.24 -5.26 5.86
CA TYR A 11 -24.10 -4.16 6.30
C TYR A 11 -23.74 -2.85 5.59
N PHE A 12 -22.52 -2.35 5.78
CA PHE A 12 -22.14 -1.04 5.22
C PHE A 12 -22.17 -1.05 3.70
N LEU A 13 -21.49 -1.99 3.07
CA LEU A 13 -21.28 -1.98 1.61
C LEU A 13 -22.57 -2.15 0.82
N PRO A 14 -23.46 -3.13 1.11
CA PRO A 14 -24.74 -3.27 0.42
C PRO A 14 -25.64 -2.04 0.61
N LEU A 15 -25.83 -1.58 1.86
CA LEU A 15 -26.66 -0.42 2.13
C LEU A 15 -26.15 0.84 1.43
N PHE A 16 -24.84 1.05 1.48
CA PHE A 16 -24.20 2.19 0.82
C PHE A 16 -24.39 2.15 -0.70
N PHE A 17 -24.21 1.00 -1.37
CA PHE A 17 -24.40 0.89 -2.81
C PHE A 17 -25.87 1.01 -3.22
N ILE A 18 -26.82 0.46 -2.46
CA ILE A 18 -28.25 0.65 -2.71
C ILE A 18 -28.56 2.15 -2.73
N ILE A 19 -28.18 2.90 -1.68
CA ILE A 19 -28.39 4.35 -1.62
C ILE A 19 -27.67 5.03 -2.79
N TYR A 20 -26.40 4.73 -3.03
CA TYR A 20 -25.56 5.39 -4.03
C TYR A 20 -26.09 5.23 -5.47
N TYR A 21 -26.67 4.08 -5.81
CA TYR A 21 -27.21 3.86 -7.15
C TYR A 21 -28.62 4.40 -7.35
N LEU A 22 -29.40 4.49 -6.28
CA LEU A 22 -30.76 5.03 -6.35
C LEU A 22 -30.83 6.56 -6.42
N ILE A 23 -29.81 7.26 -5.93
CA ILE A 23 -29.80 8.73 -5.92
C ILE A 23 -29.42 9.35 -7.27
N PRO A 24 -29.90 10.58 -7.57
CA PRO A 24 -29.55 11.29 -8.79
C PRO A 24 -28.05 11.64 -8.82
N ALA A 25 -27.48 11.75 -10.05
CA ALA A 25 -26.06 11.98 -10.26
C ALA A 25 -25.48 13.20 -9.49
N ARG A 26 -26.27 14.30 -9.37
CA ARG A 26 -25.88 15.52 -8.63
C ARG A 26 -25.68 15.30 -7.12
N ALA A 27 -26.32 14.30 -6.53
CA ALA A 27 -26.21 14.00 -5.11
C ALA A 27 -25.12 12.95 -4.80
N LYS A 28 -24.61 12.23 -5.80
CA LYS A 28 -23.65 11.14 -5.62
C LYS A 28 -22.41 11.55 -4.84
N ASN A 29 -21.85 12.75 -5.07
CA ASN A 29 -20.69 13.23 -4.33
C ASN A 29 -20.98 13.50 -2.85
N VAL A 30 -22.19 13.98 -2.55
CA VAL A 30 -22.62 14.25 -1.16
C VAL A 30 -22.73 12.93 -0.39
N VAL A 31 -23.45 11.95 -0.96
CA VAL A 31 -23.64 10.63 -0.34
C VAL A 31 -22.32 9.90 -0.21
N LEU A 32 -21.45 10.00 -1.21
CA LEU A 32 -20.14 9.37 -1.16
C LEU A 32 -19.22 10.02 -0.09
N LEU A 33 -19.27 11.34 0.08
CA LEU A 33 -18.56 12.01 1.16
C LEU A 33 -19.14 11.62 2.53
N ALA A 34 -20.45 11.65 2.68
CA ALA A 34 -21.12 11.26 3.94
C ALA A 34 -20.79 9.80 4.32
N GLY A 35 -20.88 8.87 3.37
CA GLY A 35 -20.50 7.47 3.56
C GLY A 35 -19.02 7.30 3.90
N SER A 36 -18.14 8.09 3.28
CA SER A 36 -16.69 8.06 3.58
C SER A 36 -16.38 8.58 4.98
N LEU A 37 -17.01 9.66 5.40
CA LEU A 37 -16.86 10.20 6.75
C LEU A 37 -17.45 9.24 7.80
N PHE A 38 -18.59 8.63 7.52
CA PHE A 38 -19.17 7.60 8.40
C PHE A 38 -18.24 6.39 8.52
N PHE A 39 -17.73 5.88 7.39
CA PHE A 39 -16.75 4.77 7.38
C PHE A 39 -15.52 5.08 8.25
N TYR A 40 -14.99 6.31 8.14
CA TYR A 40 -13.85 6.74 8.94
C TYR A 40 -14.21 6.90 10.42
N ALA A 41 -15.29 7.59 10.74
CA ALA A 41 -15.75 7.83 12.11
C ALA A 41 -16.09 6.54 12.86
N TRP A 42 -16.60 5.51 12.15
CA TRP A 42 -16.84 4.20 12.74
C TRP A 42 -15.58 3.55 13.32
N GLY A 43 -14.44 3.68 12.64
CA GLY A 43 -13.16 3.16 13.11
C GLY A 43 -12.41 4.13 14.02
N GLU A 44 -12.54 5.42 13.78
CA GLU A 44 -11.72 6.49 14.36
C GLU A 44 -12.57 7.69 14.83
N PRO A 45 -13.48 7.51 15.80
CA PRO A 45 -14.48 8.54 16.14
C PRO A 45 -13.87 9.83 16.68
N ARG A 46 -12.71 9.77 17.36
CA ARG A 46 -12.02 10.94 17.90
C ARG A 46 -11.20 11.66 16.83
N TRP A 47 -10.66 10.91 15.87
CA TRP A 47 -9.72 11.42 14.87
C TRP A 47 -10.40 11.98 13.61
N ILE A 48 -11.73 11.87 13.51
CA ILE A 48 -12.48 12.50 12.41
C ILE A 48 -12.30 14.01 12.39
N LEU A 49 -12.18 14.65 13.56
CA LEU A 49 -11.95 16.09 13.64
C LEU A 49 -10.60 16.49 13.01
N LEU A 50 -9.58 15.63 13.15
CA LEU A 50 -8.27 15.86 12.53
C LEU A 50 -8.36 15.79 11.00
N LEU A 51 -9.08 14.81 10.47
CA LEU A 51 -9.35 14.71 9.03
C LEU A 51 -10.12 15.93 8.52
N LEU A 52 -11.17 16.37 9.21
CA LEU A 52 -11.95 17.56 8.85
C LEU A 52 -11.10 18.84 8.91
N ALA A 53 -10.25 19.00 9.93
CA ALA A 53 -9.30 20.09 10.01
C ALA A 53 -8.30 20.08 8.85
N SER A 54 -7.75 18.91 8.51
CA SER A 54 -6.88 18.73 7.35
C SER A 54 -7.57 19.13 6.05
N ILE A 55 -8.82 18.70 5.83
CA ILE A 55 -9.63 19.07 4.66
C ILE A 55 -9.82 20.60 4.59
N LEU A 56 -10.26 21.21 5.70
CA LEU A 56 -10.57 22.64 5.75
C LEU A 56 -9.31 23.50 5.50
N VAL A 57 -8.22 23.21 6.20
CA VAL A 57 -6.96 23.96 6.05
C VAL A 57 -6.41 23.80 4.63
N THR A 58 -6.40 22.58 4.09
CA THR A 58 -5.96 22.33 2.72
C THR A 58 -6.79 23.09 1.70
N TRP A 59 -8.11 23.13 1.88
CA TRP A 59 -9.02 23.88 1.00
C TRP A 59 -8.77 25.40 1.07
N LEU A 60 -8.69 25.96 2.29
CA LEU A 60 -8.45 27.40 2.50
C LEU A 60 -7.14 27.84 1.86
N LEU A 61 -6.05 27.10 2.13
CA LEU A 61 -4.72 27.41 1.59
C LEU A 61 -4.69 27.26 0.08
N GLY A 62 -5.24 26.17 -0.45
CA GLY A 62 -5.34 25.93 -1.89
C GLY A 62 -6.14 27.05 -2.57
N ARG A 63 -7.28 27.44 -2.01
CA ARG A 63 -8.11 28.53 -2.54
C ARG A 63 -7.41 29.90 -2.49
N ALA A 64 -6.55 30.13 -1.49
CA ALA A 64 -5.77 31.36 -1.37
C ALA A 64 -4.59 31.42 -2.38
N MET A 65 -4.13 30.28 -2.91
CA MET A 65 -3.08 30.22 -3.94
C MET A 65 -3.62 30.49 -5.37
N ARG A 66 -4.41 31.57 -5.50
CA ARG A 66 -4.95 31.97 -6.81
C ARG A 66 -3.83 32.28 -7.82
N PRO A 67 -4.06 32.07 -9.14
CA PRO A 67 -3.07 32.38 -10.17
C PRO A 67 -2.60 33.85 -10.15
N GLU A 68 -3.50 34.78 -9.75
CA GLU A 68 -3.26 36.21 -9.67
C GLU A 68 -2.41 36.62 -8.44
N ALA A 69 -2.26 35.73 -7.45
CA ALA A 69 -1.44 36.01 -6.27
C ALA A 69 0.05 36.02 -6.66
N SER A 70 0.83 36.90 -6.02
CA SER A 70 2.28 36.95 -6.22
C SER A 70 2.96 35.61 -5.97
N ALA A 71 4.05 35.33 -6.68
CA ALA A 71 4.82 34.08 -6.53
C ALA A 71 5.28 33.88 -5.07
N GLY A 72 5.70 34.95 -4.38
CA GLY A 72 6.09 34.92 -2.96
C GLY A 72 4.93 34.48 -2.06
N ARG A 73 3.73 35.04 -2.25
CA ARG A 73 2.53 34.68 -1.48
C ARG A 73 2.15 33.21 -1.73
N ARG A 74 2.14 32.76 -2.98
CA ARG A 74 1.84 31.35 -3.31
C ARG A 74 2.84 30.38 -2.67
N ARG A 75 4.14 30.73 -2.70
CA ARG A 75 5.19 29.94 -2.05
C ARG A 75 5.01 29.91 -0.53
N GLY A 76 4.71 31.05 0.11
CA GLY A 76 4.43 31.12 1.54
C GLY A 76 3.24 30.26 1.96
N LEU A 77 2.14 30.31 1.20
CA LEU A 77 0.96 29.48 1.44
C LEU A 77 1.25 27.97 1.25
N LEU A 78 2.06 27.60 0.26
CA LEU A 78 2.50 26.22 0.09
C LEU A 78 3.32 25.77 1.31
N ILE A 79 4.32 26.56 1.73
CA ILE A 79 5.15 26.21 2.89
C ILE A 79 4.29 26.05 4.13
N LEU A 80 3.35 26.97 4.39
CA LEU A 80 2.42 26.88 5.51
C LEU A 80 1.60 25.58 5.45
N GLY A 81 1.10 25.21 4.28
CA GLY A 81 0.36 23.96 4.09
C GLY A 81 1.21 22.72 4.30
N LEU A 82 2.45 22.71 3.82
CA LEU A 82 3.39 21.61 4.04
C LEU A 82 3.75 21.48 5.53
N VAL A 83 4.05 22.61 6.19
CA VAL A 83 4.34 22.64 7.65
C VAL A 83 3.15 22.14 8.45
N PHE A 84 1.93 22.56 8.12
CA PHE A 84 0.72 22.07 8.78
C PHE A 84 0.54 20.54 8.59
N GLN A 85 0.59 20.04 7.36
CA GLN A 85 0.35 18.62 7.07
C GLN A 85 1.45 17.72 7.64
N LEU A 86 2.71 18.11 7.49
CA LEU A 86 3.84 17.36 8.04
C LEU A 86 3.91 17.48 9.56
N GLY A 87 3.61 18.67 10.11
CA GLY A 87 3.55 18.92 11.56
C GLY A 87 2.47 18.06 12.23
N LEU A 88 1.30 17.95 11.61
CA LEU A 88 0.23 17.06 12.04
C LEU A 88 0.69 15.59 12.06
N LEU A 89 1.36 15.13 10.98
CA LEU A 89 1.91 13.79 10.91
C LEU A 89 2.99 13.56 11.96
N VAL A 90 3.89 14.52 12.18
CA VAL A 90 4.92 14.46 13.22
C VAL A 90 4.30 14.38 14.60
N ALA A 91 3.30 15.21 14.89
CA ALA A 91 2.65 15.24 16.20
C ALA A 91 1.98 13.91 16.57
N VAL A 92 1.33 13.22 15.63
CA VAL A 92 0.61 11.98 15.93
C VAL A 92 1.43 10.71 15.73
N LYS A 93 2.42 10.71 14.82
CA LYS A 93 3.19 9.50 14.49
C LYS A 93 4.60 9.49 15.07
N TYR A 94 5.27 10.65 15.11
CA TYR A 94 6.70 10.70 15.40
C TYR A 94 7.05 11.44 16.71
N ALA A 95 6.09 12.03 17.40
CA ALA A 95 6.37 12.75 18.63
C ALA A 95 7.09 11.88 19.66
N GLY A 96 6.62 10.64 19.89
CA GLY A 96 7.28 9.69 20.78
C GLY A 96 8.68 9.29 20.34
N PHE A 97 8.91 9.18 19.03
CA PHE A 97 10.22 8.81 18.49
C PHE A 97 11.27 9.91 18.62
N PHE A 98 10.88 11.18 18.36
CA PHE A 98 11.82 12.31 18.42
C PHE A 98 11.99 12.88 19.81
N PHE A 99 10.94 12.90 20.62
CA PHE A 99 10.91 13.60 21.89
C PHE A 99 10.75 12.69 23.10
N GLY A 100 10.40 11.41 22.93
CA GLY A 100 10.14 10.47 24.00
C GLY A 100 11.34 10.16 24.91
N ALA A 101 12.57 10.45 24.45
CA ALA A 101 13.77 10.39 25.29
C ALA A 101 13.89 11.57 26.27
N PHE A 102 13.17 12.66 26.04
CA PHE A 102 13.27 13.93 26.78
C PHE A 102 11.99 14.24 27.56
N ILE A 103 10.84 13.78 27.08
CA ILE A 103 9.51 14.12 27.62
C ILE A 103 8.68 12.84 27.61
N ASP A 104 8.07 12.53 28.75
CA ASP A 104 7.09 11.44 28.84
C ASP A 104 5.81 11.85 28.09
N LEU A 105 5.65 11.34 26.88
CA LEU A 105 4.51 11.63 26.03
C LEU A 105 3.48 10.50 26.10
N PRO A 106 2.18 10.81 26.19
CA PRO A 106 1.15 9.78 26.14
C PRO A 106 1.26 8.99 24.84
N LYS A 107 1.18 7.65 24.93
CA LYS A 107 1.13 6.79 23.74
C LYS A 107 -0.18 7.02 23.01
N LEU A 108 -0.16 7.90 22.02
CA LEU A 108 -1.31 8.15 21.17
C LEU A 108 -1.54 6.97 20.23
N HIS A 109 -2.79 6.54 20.13
CA HIS A 109 -3.19 5.61 19.07
C HIS A 109 -3.03 6.32 17.72
N LEU A 110 -2.28 5.70 16.79
CA LEU A 110 -2.05 6.27 15.45
C LEU A 110 -3.36 6.27 14.65
N PRO A 111 -3.88 7.43 14.21
CA PRO A 111 -5.11 7.48 13.43
C PRO A 111 -4.94 6.76 12.09
N LEU A 112 -5.85 5.84 11.79
CA LEU A 112 -5.84 5.12 10.52
C LEU A 112 -5.88 6.11 9.34
N GLY A 113 -5.02 5.89 8.35
CA GLY A 113 -5.01 6.68 7.12
C GLY A 113 -4.38 8.06 7.22
N VAL A 114 -3.90 8.52 8.41
CA VAL A 114 -3.28 9.85 8.56
C VAL A 114 -2.15 10.08 7.54
N SER A 115 -1.30 9.10 7.33
CA SER A 115 -0.21 9.17 6.37
C SER A 115 -0.71 9.29 4.92
N PHE A 116 -1.81 8.62 4.58
CA PHE A 116 -2.38 8.60 3.24
C PHE A 116 -3.10 9.91 2.90
N TYR A 117 -3.99 10.41 3.78
CA TYR A 117 -4.66 11.68 3.48
C TYR A 117 -3.70 12.87 3.56
N THR A 118 -2.62 12.80 4.36
CA THR A 118 -1.53 13.78 4.33
C THR A 118 -0.87 13.83 2.96
N PHE A 119 -0.54 12.68 2.36
CA PHE A 119 0.01 12.64 0.99
C PHE A 119 -0.95 13.20 -0.05
N HIS A 120 -2.24 12.90 0.07
CA HIS A 120 -3.25 13.48 -0.82
C HIS A 120 -3.36 15.00 -0.65
N ALA A 121 -3.33 15.51 0.58
CA ALA A 121 -3.36 16.95 0.85
C ALA A 121 -2.12 17.67 0.28
N ILE A 122 -0.93 17.10 0.50
CA ILE A 122 0.33 17.60 -0.07
C ILE A 122 0.27 17.59 -1.61
N SER A 123 -0.22 16.50 -2.22
CA SER A 123 -0.39 16.41 -3.68
C SER A 123 -1.23 17.57 -4.21
N TYR A 124 -2.38 17.82 -3.60
CA TYR A 124 -3.26 18.92 -4.00
C TYR A 124 -2.58 20.29 -3.87
N LEU A 125 -1.96 20.58 -2.72
CA LEU A 125 -1.29 21.88 -2.50
C LEU A 125 -0.15 22.11 -3.48
N VAL A 126 0.66 21.08 -3.76
CA VAL A 126 1.76 21.16 -4.72
C VAL A 126 1.25 21.27 -6.15
N ASP A 127 0.19 20.55 -6.53
CA ASP A 127 -0.39 20.61 -7.86
C ASP A 127 -1.00 21.99 -8.14
N VAL A 128 -1.67 22.61 -7.17
CA VAL A 128 -2.18 23.97 -7.26
C VAL A 128 -1.03 24.99 -7.35
N TYR A 129 0.01 24.85 -6.53
CA TYR A 129 1.19 25.71 -6.59
C TYR A 129 1.89 25.67 -7.95
N ARG A 130 2.05 24.45 -8.52
CA ARG A 130 2.64 24.21 -9.84
C ARG A 130 1.71 24.58 -11.01
N GLN A 131 0.47 25.00 -10.73
CA GLN A 131 -0.56 25.29 -11.71
C GLN A 131 -0.93 24.09 -12.61
N LYS A 132 -0.73 22.87 -12.12
CA LYS A 132 -1.22 21.65 -12.79
C LYS A 132 -2.74 21.53 -12.73
N THR A 133 -3.35 22.10 -11.69
CA THR A 133 -4.79 22.14 -11.46
C THR A 133 -5.19 23.50 -10.88
N PRO A 134 -6.37 24.02 -11.23
CA PRO A 134 -6.87 25.23 -10.60
C PRO A 134 -7.26 24.98 -9.14
N PRO A 135 -7.22 26.02 -8.29
CA PRO A 135 -7.69 25.94 -6.91
C PRO A 135 -9.15 25.45 -6.85
N GLN A 136 -9.41 24.39 -6.09
CA GLN A 136 -10.75 23.83 -5.97
C GLN A 136 -11.66 24.77 -5.16
N LYS A 137 -12.73 25.25 -5.81
CA LYS A 137 -13.70 26.16 -5.20
C LYS A 137 -14.72 25.45 -4.30
N ASN A 138 -14.99 24.18 -4.60
CA ASN A 138 -16.01 23.39 -3.89
C ASN A 138 -15.35 22.55 -2.78
N LEU A 139 -15.63 22.89 -1.51
CA LEU A 139 -15.13 22.18 -0.34
C LEU A 139 -15.54 20.70 -0.34
N LEU A 140 -16.77 20.37 -0.78
CA LEU A 140 -17.26 19.00 -0.84
C LEU A 140 -16.41 18.14 -1.78
N ARG A 141 -16.01 18.65 -2.96
CA ARG A 141 -15.16 17.91 -3.91
C ARG A 141 -13.77 17.66 -3.34
N LEU A 142 -13.16 18.66 -2.68
CA LEU A 142 -11.87 18.46 -2.03
C LEU A 142 -11.98 17.53 -0.82
N GLY A 143 -13.03 17.69 -0.01
CA GLY A 143 -13.32 16.79 1.11
C GLY A 143 -13.49 15.36 0.63
N LEU A 144 -14.24 15.14 -0.45
CA LEU A 144 -14.39 13.82 -1.07
C LEU A 144 -13.04 13.27 -1.56
N TYR A 145 -12.20 14.10 -2.20
CA TYR A 145 -10.88 13.67 -2.61
C TYR A 145 -10.03 13.18 -1.44
N LEU A 146 -10.02 13.90 -0.31
CA LEU A 146 -9.22 13.52 0.85
C LEU A 146 -9.81 12.36 1.63
N ALA A 147 -11.14 12.31 1.80
CA ALA A 147 -11.84 11.34 2.64
C ALA A 147 -12.36 10.10 1.90
N LEU A 148 -12.18 9.97 0.57
CA LEU A 148 -12.76 8.90 -0.24
C LEU A 148 -12.39 7.51 0.29
N PHE A 149 -13.35 6.80 0.90
CA PHE A 149 -13.11 5.61 1.73
C PHE A 149 -12.35 4.48 1.03
N PRO A 150 -12.51 4.19 -0.29
CA PRO A 150 -11.75 3.13 -0.91
C PRO A 150 -10.22 3.35 -0.87
N LYS A 151 -9.77 4.63 -0.88
CA LYS A 151 -8.34 4.94 -0.88
C LYS A 151 -7.82 5.56 0.42
N LEU A 152 -8.72 5.91 1.35
CA LEU A 152 -8.40 6.73 2.53
C LEU A 152 -7.37 6.10 3.45
N VAL A 153 -7.49 4.80 3.71
CA VAL A 153 -6.71 4.12 4.76
C VAL A 153 -5.41 3.53 4.22
N MET A 154 -5.48 2.76 3.13
CA MET A 154 -4.34 2.02 2.56
C MET A 154 -4.50 1.79 1.04
N GLY A 155 -5.42 2.51 0.39
CA GLY A 155 -5.64 2.40 -1.05
C GLY A 155 -4.51 3.03 -1.87
N PRO A 156 -4.55 2.89 -3.20
CA PRO A 156 -3.59 3.55 -4.07
C PRO A 156 -3.55 5.05 -3.84
N ILE A 157 -2.36 5.63 -3.74
CA ILE A 157 -2.16 7.06 -3.61
C ILE A 157 -2.35 7.69 -4.99
N VAL A 158 -3.44 8.43 -5.15
CA VAL A 158 -3.80 9.07 -6.43
C VAL A 158 -3.62 10.57 -6.31
N PRO A 159 -2.75 11.22 -7.12
CA PRO A 159 -2.63 12.66 -7.16
C PRO A 159 -3.95 13.36 -7.48
N TYR A 160 -4.12 14.62 -7.01
CA TYR A 160 -5.37 15.34 -7.19
C TYR A 160 -5.73 15.55 -8.66
N HIS A 161 -4.76 15.97 -9.48
CA HIS A 161 -4.98 16.25 -10.90
C HIS A 161 -5.43 15.02 -11.71
N GLU A 162 -5.12 13.79 -11.26
CA GLU A 162 -5.58 12.57 -11.92
C GLU A 162 -7.02 12.22 -11.54
N LEU A 163 -7.48 12.57 -10.33
CA LEU A 163 -8.81 12.22 -9.83
C LEU A 163 -9.85 13.33 -10.08
N GLU A 164 -9.40 14.57 -10.24
CA GLU A 164 -10.24 15.77 -10.37
C GLU A 164 -11.33 15.64 -11.45
N PRO A 165 -11.05 15.12 -12.66
CA PRO A 165 -12.08 14.96 -13.69
C PRO A 165 -13.22 14.04 -13.22
N ALA A 166 -12.91 12.94 -12.54
CA ALA A 166 -13.91 12.01 -12.04
C ALA A 166 -14.71 12.55 -10.84
N LEU A 167 -14.10 13.46 -10.04
CA LEU A 167 -14.80 14.20 -8.99
C LEU A 167 -15.78 15.22 -9.58
N ALA A 168 -15.49 15.76 -10.75
CA ALA A 168 -16.38 16.70 -11.44
C ALA A 168 -17.54 15.98 -12.11
N GLN A 169 -17.25 14.98 -12.90
CA GLN A 169 -18.24 14.19 -13.64
C GLN A 169 -17.71 12.77 -13.86
N ARG A 170 -18.55 11.77 -13.63
CA ARG A 170 -18.24 10.37 -13.91
C ARG A 170 -19.50 9.61 -14.34
N THR A 171 -19.29 8.61 -15.15
CA THR A 171 -20.31 7.64 -15.57
C THR A 171 -19.95 6.28 -14.97
N ILE A 172 -20.96 5.45 -14.78
CA ILE A 172 -20.82 4.08 -14.27
C ILE A 172 -21.75 3.23 -15.11
N ASP A 173 -21.20 2.25 -15.77
CA ASP A 173 -21.96 1.24 -16.50
C ASP A 173 -22.00 -0.11 -15.77
N ALA A 174 -22.81 -1.04 -16.26
CA ALA A 174 -22.95 -2.37 -15.67
C ALA A 174 -21.65 -3.17 -15.74
N GLN A 175 -20.82 -2.94 -16.76
CA GLN A 175 -19.53 -3.60 -16.90
C GLN A 175 -18.53 -3.10 -15.82
N ASP A 176 -18.56 -1.81 -15.50
CA ASP A 176 -17.74 -1.24 -14.42
C ASP A 176 -18.10 -1.86 -13.06
N VAL A 177 -19.38 -2.06 -12.82
CA VAL A 177 -19.86 -2.70 -11.58
C VAL A 177 -19.44 -4.16 -11.53
N SER A 178 -19.63 -4.91 -12.62
CA SER A 178 -19.25 -6.32 -12.72
C SER A 178 -17.76 -6.54 -12.51
N ASP A 179 -16.93 -5.80 -13.25
CA ASP A 179 -15.47 -5.90 -13.16
C ASP A 179 -14.95 -5.42 -11.80
N GLY A 180 -15.59 -4.38 -11.22
CA GLY A 180 -15.28 -3.89 -9.90
C GLY A 180 -15.59 -4.91 -8.80
N CYS A 181 -16.74 -5.57 -8.89
CA CYS A 181 -17.14 -6.64 -7.98
C CYS A 181 -16.18 -7.84 -8.07
N PHE A 182 -15.85 -8.27 -9.28
CA PHE A 182 -14.88 -9.34 -9.51
C PHE A 182 -13.51 -8.99 -8.89
N ARG A 183 -13.01 -7.78 -9.16
CA ARG A 183 -11.73 -7.32 -8.62
C ARG A 183 -11.74 -7.24 -7.09
N PHE A 184 -12.82 -6.73 -6.51
CA PHE A 184 -13.01 -6.67 -5.06
C PHE A 184 -12.97 -8.06 -4.44
N THR A 185 -13.69 -9.02 -5.01
CA THR A 185 -13.77 -10.39 -4.50
C THR A 185 -12.41 -11.12 -4.59
N ILE A 186 -11.65 -10.92 -5.67
CA ILE A 186 -10.26 -11.43 -5.78
C ILE A 186 -9.39 -10.82 -4.68
N GLY A 187 -9.51 -9.52 -4.41
CA GLY A 187 -8.79 -8.85 -3.33
C GLY A 187 -9.14 -9.42 -1.95
N LEU A 188 -10.43 -9.65 -1.70
CA LEU A 188 -10.91 -10.27 -0.46
C LEU A 188 -10.37 -11.69 -0.30
N ALA A 189 -10.40 -12.49 -1.35
CA ALA A 189 -9.85 -13.85 -1.33
C ALA A 189 -8.34 -13.88 -1.08
N LYS A 190 -7.58 -12.95 -1.65
CA LYS A 190 -6.14 -12.78 -1.35
C LYS A 190 -5.92 -12.51 0.14
N LYS A 191 -6.73 -11.63 0.74
CA LYS A 191 -6.65 -11.29 2.18
C LYS A 191 -7.05 -12.48 3.03
N ALA A 192 -8.26 -13.01 2.86
CA ALA A 192 -8.81 -14.02 3.74
C ALA A 192 -8.15 -15.38 3.56
N LEU A 193 -8.00 -15.87 2.32
CA LEU A 193 -7.60 -17.26 2.04
C LEU A 193 -6.08 -17.45 1.92
N LEU A 194 -5.30 -16.38 1.70
CA LEU A 194 -3.85 -16.47 1.58
C LEU A 194 -3.13 -15.73 2.68
N ALA A 195 -3.37 -14.42 2.86
CA ALA A 195 -2.65 -13.63 3.84
C ALA A 195 -2.98 -14.04 5.28
N ASP A 196 -4.27 -14.20 5.62
CA ASP A 196 -4.69 -14.58 6.96
C ASP A 196 -4.37 -16.05 7.26
N ALA A 197 -4.40 -16.94 6.25
CA ALA A 197 -3.94 -18.30 6.42
C ALA A 197 -2.44 -18.40 6.76
N LEU A 198 -1.60 -17.53 6.17
CA LEU A 198 -0.17 -17.45 6.48
C LEU A 198 0.12 -16.76 7.81
N ALA A 199 -0.83 -16.00 8.36
CA ALA A 199 -0.62 -15.26 9.62
C ALA A 199 -0.28 -16.20 10.80
N GLY A 200 -0.87 -17.40 10.87
CA GLY A 200 -0.57 -18.40 11.88
C GLY A 200 0.89 -18.84 11.86
N LEU A 201 1.42 -19.15 10.67
CA LEU A 201 2.83 -19.50 10.48
C LEU A 201 3.75 -18.35 10.91
N VAL A 202 3.48 -17.15 10.42
CA VAL A 202 4.32 -15.96 10.67
C VAL A 202 4.30 -15.62 12.17
N THR A 203 3.12 -15.55 12.78
CA THR A 203 2.99 -15.21 14.20
C THR A 203 3.66 -16.27 15.09
N GLY A 204 3.49 -17.56 14.77
CA GLY A 204 4.13 -18.64 15.52
C GLY A 204 5.66 -18.58 15.49
N ILE A 205 6.25 -18.30 14.33
CA ILE A 205 7.71 -18.25 14.16
C ILE A 205 8.29 -16.93 14.71
N TRP A 206 7.69 -15.80 14.40
CA TRP A 206 8.20 -14.48 14.81
C TRP A 206 7.89 -14.18 16.30
N GLY A 207 6.92 -14.86 16.89
CA GLY A 207 6.58 -14.73 18.33
C GLY A 207 7.54 -15.44 19.28
N ASP A 208 8.35 -16.38 18.77
CA ASP A 208 9.35 -17.10 19.57
C ASP A 208 10.71 -17.15 18.86
N LEU A 209 11.45 -16.05 18.97
CA LEU A 209 12.79 -15.93 18.38
C LEU A 209 13.85 -16.77 19.12
N ALA A 210 13.56 -17.27 20.33
CA ALA A 210 14.50 -18.08 21.09
C ALA A 210 14.59 -19.52 20.56
N SER A 211 13.49 -20.05 20.00
CA SER A 211 13.42 -21.41 19.43
C SER A 211 13.71 -21.47 17.93
N LEU A 212 14.17 -20.37 17.32
CA LEU A 212 14.44 -20.34 15.88
C LEU A 212 15.47 -21.38 15.47
N THR A 213 15.19 -22.03 14.34
CA THR A 213 16.11 -22.88 13.57
C THR A 213 16.29 -22.27 12.18
N VAL A 214 17.29 -22.72 11.44
CA VAL A 214 17.50 -22.29 10.06
C VAL A 214 16.23 -22.52 9.21
N LEU A 215 15.62 -23.71 9.34
CA LEU A 215 14.38 -24.03 8.60
C LEU A 215 13.23 -23.12 8.98
N SER A 216 12.95 -22.92 10.28
CA SER A 216 11.85 -22.05 10.72
C SER A 216 12.10 -20.58 10.33
N ALA A 217 13.34 -20.10 10.40
CA ALA A 217 13.66 -18.74 9.98
C ALA A 217 13.37 -18.51 8.48
N TRP A 218 13.75 -19.45 7.60
CA TRP A 218 13.39 -19.35 6.17
C TRP A 218 11.89 -19.48 5.93
N LEU A 219 11.20 -20.40 6.63
CA LEU A 219 9.73 -20.54 6.52
C LEU A 219 9.02 -19.26 6.98
N GLY A 220 9.44 -18.68 8.11
CA GLY A 220 8.89 -17.44 8.62
C GLY A 220 9.13 -16.24 7.72
N LEU A 221 10.30 -16.17 7.08
CA LEU A 221 10.63 -15.10 6.14
C LEU A 221 9.85 -15.21 4.83
N ILE A 222 9.78 -16.40 4.23
CA ILE A 222 9.00 -16.67 3.00
C ILE A 222 7.52 -16.49 3.28
N GLY A 223 7.03 -17.03 4.40
CA GLY A 223 5.65 -16.87 4.85
C GLY A 223 5.28 -15.39 5.00
N TYR A 224 6.12 -14.60 5.66
CA TYR A 224 5.91 -13.16 5.83
C TYR A 224 5.95 -12.39 4.50
N ALA A 225 6.88 -12.72 3.60
CA ALA A 225 6.95 -12.10 2.28
C ALA A 225 5.65 -12.32 1.48
N LEU A 226 5.12 -13.55 1.49
CA LEU A 226 3.84 -13.87 0.85
C LEU A 226 2.65 -13.24 1.58
N GLN A 227 2.61 -13.31 2.91
CA GLN A 227 1.57 -12.68 3.73
C GLN A 227 1.48 -11.20 3.43
N LEU A 228 2.59 -10.46 3.54
CA LEU A 228 2.64 -9.01 3.28
C LEU A 228 2.18 -8.66 1.86
N TYR A 229 2.58 -9.46 0.87
CA TYR A 229 2.17 -9.25 -0.52
C TYR A 229 0.67 -9.45 -0.70
N PHE A 230 0.09 -10.54 -0.20
CA PHE A 230 -1.34 -10.82 -0.37
C PHE A 230 -2.21 -9.92 0.48
N ASP A 231 -1.78 -9.58 1.68
CA ASP A 231 -2.46 -8.62 2.55
C ASP A 231 -2.60 -7.26 1.86
N PHE A 232 -1.51 -6.70 1.40
CA PHE A 232 -1.52 -5.37 0.81
C PHE A 232 -2.03 -5.34 -0.64
N SER A 233 -1.67 -6.32 -1.49
CA SER A 233 -2.24 -6.40 -2.83
C SER A 233 -3.74 -6.72 -2.79
N GLY A 234 -4.20 -7.51 -1.81
CA GLY A 234 -5.61 -7.79 -1.58
C GLY A 234 -6.39 -6.53 -1.24
N TYR A 235 -5.87 -5.72 -0.31
CA TYR A 235 -6.47 -4.41 0.00
C TYR A 235 -6.51 -3.50 -1.24
N SER A 236 -5.40 -3.41 -1.97
CA SER A 236 -5.32 -2.59 -3.18
C SER A 236 -6.33 -3.04 -4.25
N ASP A 237 -6.51 -4.34 -4.44
CA ASP A 237 -7.50 -4.91 -5.36
C ASP A 237 -8.92 -4.59 -4.91
N MET A 238 -9.22 -4.68 -3.61
CA MET A 238 -10.51 -4.26 -3.05
C MET A 238 -10.76 -2.77 -3.27
N ALA A 239 -9.77 -1.93 -3.01
CA ALA A 239 -9.86 -0.47 -3.22
C ALA A 239 -10.09 -0.11 -4.70
N ILE A 240 -9.34 -0.75 -5.62
CA ILE A 240 -9.50 -0.55 -7.08
C ILE A 240 -10.89 -1.02 -7.53
N GLY A 241 -11.35 -2.18 -7.04
CA GLY A 241 -12.68 -2.69 -7.32
C GLY A 241 -13.79 -1.75 -6.86
N LEU A 242 -13.72 -1.29 -5.61
CA LEU A 242 -14.65 -0.29 -5.06
C LEU A 242 -14.60 1.02 -5.85
N GLY A 243 -13.40 1.51 -6.16
CA GLY A 243 -13.22 2.70 -6.99
C GLY A 243 -13.96 2.55 -8.31
N ARG A 244 -13.79 1.41 -9.00
CA ARG A 244 -14.43 1.14 -10.30
C ARG A 244 -15.96 1.10 -10.20
N MET A 245 -16.50 0.44 -9.18
CA MET A 245 -17.95 0.43 -8.92
C MET A 245 -18.50 1.83 -8.63
N LEU A 246 -17.68 2.76 -8.16
CA LEU A 246 -18.05 4.15 -7.87
C LEU A 246 -17.73 5.12 -9.02
N GLY A 247 -17.20 4.63 -10.16
CA GLY A 247 -16.86 5.42 -11.34
C GLY A 247 -15.47 6.09 -11.25
N PHE A 248 -14.59 5.62 -10.37
CA PHE A 248 -13.21 6.07 -10.27
C PHE A 248 -12.24 5.03 -10.83
N ARG A 249 -11.19 5.48 -11.48
CA ARG A 249 -10.10 4.62 -11.98
C ARG A 249 -8.86 4.85 -11.13
N PHE A 250 -8.56 3.90 -10.24
CA PHE A 250 -7.34 3.93 -9.45
C PHE A 250 -6.21 3.19 -10.17
N PRO A 251 -4.95 3.63 -10.03
CA PRO A 251 -3.81 2.95 -10.64
C PRO A 251 -3.54 1.62 -9.96
N GLU A 252 -2.89 0.71 -10.72
CA GLU A 252 -2.37 -0.54 -10.16
C GLU A 252 -1.28 -0.26 -9.12
N ASN A 253 -1.33 -0.98 -8.00
CA ASN A 253 -0.35 -0.83 -6.93
C ASN A 253 0.67 -1.96 -6.88
N PHE A 254 0.37 -3.11 -7.50
CA PHE A 254 1.24 -4.29 -7.54
C PHE A 254 1.23 -4.95 -8.93
N ARG A 255 2.41 -5.40 -9.40
CA ARG A 255 2.57 -6.14 -10.67
C ARG A 255 3.57 -7.29 -10.52
N TYR A 256 3.19 -8.33 -9.76
CA TYR A 256 4.04 -9.52 -9.53
C TYR A 256 5.49 -9.16 -9.12
N PRO A 257 5.68 -8.51 -7.98
CA PRO A 257 6.97 -7.94 -7.58
C PRO A 257 8.07 -8.99 -7.38
N TYR A 258 7.73 -10.19 -6.96
CA TYR A 258 8.69 -11.27 -6.75
C TYR A 258 9.23 -11.90 -8.06
N LEU A 259 8.72 -11.48 -9.23
CA LEU A 259 9.28 -11.77 -10.54
C LEU A 259 10.20 -10.66 -11.08
N CYS A 260 10.75 -9.86 -10.20
CA CYS A 260 11.62 -8.75 -10.56
C CYS A 260 12.91 -9.22 -11.24
N SER A 261 13.46 -8.35 -12.08
CA SER A 261 14.76 -8.55 -12.75
C SER A 261 15.89 -7.77 -12.10
N SER A 262 15.57 -6.88 -11.15
CA SER A 262 16.52 -6.03 -10.40
C SER A 262 15.81 -5.46 -9.16
N ILE A 263 16.58 -4.87 -8.22
CA ILE A 263 15.99 -4.18 -7.05
C ILE A 263 15.13 -2.97 -7.50
N SER A 264 15.62 -2.21 -8.46
CA SER A 264 14.84 -1.10 -9.05
C SER A 264 13.58 -1.59 -9.75
N ASP A 265 13.59 -2.78 -10.37
CA ASP A 265 12.40 -3.39 -10.99
C ASP A 265 11.42 -3.91 -9.92
N PHE A 266 11.92 -4.45 -8.80
CA PHE A 266 11.09 -4.83 -7.65
C PHE A 266 10.23 -3.64 -7.20
N TRP A 267 10.82 -2.48 -6.96
CA TRP A 267 10.12 -1.28 -6.50
C TRP A 267 9.24 -0.61 -7.56
N ARG A 268 9.46 -0.87 -8.85
CA ARG A 268 8.51 -0.51 -9.91
C ARG A 268 7.27 -1.40 -9.96
N ARG A 269 7.27 -2.51 -9.23
CA ARG A 269 6.19 -3.51 -9.17
C ARG A 269 5.53 -3.60 -7.80
N TRP A 270 6.20 -3.10 -6.77
CA TRP A 270 5.74 -3.07 -5.38
C TRP A 270 5.34 -1.65 -5.00
N HIS A 271 4.11 -1.49 -4.44
CA HIS A 271 3.58 -0.19 -3.97
C HIS A 271 3.80 0.95 -4.96
N ILE A 272 3.38 0.73 -6.20
CA ILE A 272 3.66 1.58 -7.36
C ILE A 272 3.22 3.03 -7.12
N SER A 273 2.04 3.20 -6.50
CA SER A 273 1.48 4.54 -6.23
C SER A 273 2.34 5.35 -5.25
N LEU A 274 2.91 4.71 -4.21
CA LEU A 274 3.84 5.36 -3.28
C LEU A 274 5.14 5.76 -3.99
N GLY A 275 5.71 4.83 -4.76
CA GLY A 275 6.91 5.11 -5.56
C GLY A 275 6.72 6.26 -6.53
N SER A 276 5.56 6.32 -7.20
CA SER A 276 5.17 7.41 -8.10
C SER A 276 5.03 8.72 -7.35
N TRP A 277 4.41 8.71 -6.16
CA TRP A 277 4.25 9.88 -5.32
C TRP A 277 5.60 10.46 -4.88
N PHE A 278 6.50 9.63 -4.32
CA PHE A 278 7.84 10.09 -3.91
C PHE A 278 8.65 10.61 -5.10
N LYS A 279 8.51 9.98 -6.27
CA LYS A 279 9.17 10.43 -7.49
C LYS A 279 8.70 11.83 -7.91
N GLU A 280 7.38 12.07 -7.89
CA GLU A 280 6.77 13.30 -8.36
C GLU A 280 6.95 14.46 -7.36
N TYR A 281 6.74 14.19 -6.07
CA TYR A 281 6.64 15.23 -5.04
C TYR A 281 7.91 15.41 -4.21
N LEU A 282 8.87 14.48 -4.27
CA LEU A 282 10.15 14.61 -3.57
C LEU A 282 11.35 14.51 -4.52
N TYR A 283 11.46 13.44 -5.32
CA TYR A 283 12.65 13.21 -6.14
C TYR A 283 12.85 14.27 -7.22
N PHE A 284 11.80 14.62 -7.97
CA PHE A 284 11.88 15.64 -9.00
C PHE A 284 12.17 17.05 -8.47
N PRO A 285 11.54 17.53 -7.37
CA PRO A 285 11.91 18.80 -6.74
C PRO A 285 13.37 18.88 -6.27
N LEU A 286 13.96 17.75 -5.85
CA LEU A 286 15.39 17.68 -5.50
C LEU A 286 16.34 17.72 -6.71
N GLY A 287 15.80 17.82 -7.95
CA GLY A 287 16.56 17.85 -9.22
C GLY A 287 16.60 16.51 -9.95
N GLY A 288 16.03 15.45 -9.38
CA GLY A 288 15.95 14.12 -10.01
C GLY A 288 17.33 13.57 -10.39
N SER A 289 17.46 13.06 -11.63
CA SER A 289 18.71 12.51 -12.19
C SER A 289 19.44 13.46 -13.16
N ARG A 290 18.97 14.72 -13.30
CA ARG A 290 19.50 15.67 -14.29
C ARG A 290 20.73 16.44 -13.81
N THR A 291 21.05 16.38 -12.52
CA THR A 291 22.04 17.24 -11.87
C THR A 291 23.38 16.54 -11.59
N GLY A 292 23.67 15.45 -12.31
CA GLY A 292 24.90 14.65 -12.15
C GLY A 292 24.75 13.47 -11.20
N THR A 293 25.72 12.54 -11.26
CA THR A 293 25.67 11.25 -10.56
C THR A 293 25.60 11.42 -9.04
N LEU A 294 26.47 12.23 -8.44
CA LEU A 294 26.55 12.38 -6.99
C LEU A 294 25.24 12.96 -6.40
N ARG A 295 24.69 13.99 -7.04
CA ARG A 295 23.40 14.55 -6.63
C ARG A 295 22.25 13.57 -6.82
N THR A 296 22.29 12.75 -7.86
CA THR A 296 21.32 11.67 -8.07
C THR A 296 21.35 10.64 -6.96
N LEU A 297 22.54 10.19 -6.54
CA LEU A 297 22.70 9.23 -5.43
C LEU A 297 22.18 9.83 -4.11
N ARG A 298 22.55 11.08 -3.82
CA ARG A 298 22.02 11.81 -2.67
C ARG A 298 20.48 11.86 -2.69
N ASN A 299 19.89 12.22 -3.83
CA ASN A 299 18.43 12.33 -3.98
C ASN A 299 17.75 10.98 -3.77
N LEU A 300 18.34 9.89 -4.27
CA LEU A 300 17.84 8.53 -4.05
C LEU A 300 17.89 8.15 -2.57
N LEU A 301 19.02 8.39 -1.89
CA LEU A 301 19.15 8.10 -0.46
C LEU A 301 18.16 8.92 0.38
N LEU A 302 17.95 10.21 0.08
CA LEU A 302 16.97 11.05 0.77
C LEU A 302 15.54 10.54 0.57
N VAL A 303 15.18 10.12 -0.64
CA VAL A 303 13.86 9.53 -0.92
C VAL A 303 13.66 8.24 -0.14
N TRP A 304 14.66 7.36 -0.11
CA TRP A 304 14.56 6.08 0.60
C TRP A 304 14.57 6.26 2.12
N LEU A 305 15.32 7.22 2.64
CA LEU A 305 15.27 7.61 4.05
C LEU A 305 13.86 8.12 4.42
N ALA A 306 13.29 9.01 3.60
CA ALA A 306 11.94 9.50 3.79
C ALA A 306 10.89 8.37 3.69
N THR A 307 11.11 7.40 2.78
CA THR A 307 10.24 6.22 2.64
C THR A 307 10.30 5.35 3.89
N GLY A 308 11.50 5.09 4.43
CA GLY A 308 11.67 4.34 5.68
C GLY A 308 10.99 5.03 6.86
N LEU A 309 11.26 6.31 7.07
CA LEU A 309 10.61 7.11 8.10
C LEU A 309 9.07 7.10 7.95
N TRP A 310 8.55 7.21 6.73
CA TRP A 310 7.10 7.18 6.50
C TRP A 310 6.45 5.86 6.94
N HIS A 311 7.14 4.73 6.79
CA HIS A 311 6.60 3.44 7.24
C HIS A 311 6.46 3.36 8.75
N GLY A 312 7.40 3.87 9.54
CA GLY A 312 7.26 3.81 10.99
C GLY A 312 8.29 4.63 11.74
N ALA A 313 7.95 4.96 12.98
CA ALA A 313 8.79 5.69 13.92
C ALA A 313 9.72 4.73 14.67
N SER A 314 10.59 4.01 13.94
CA SER A 314 11.57 3.06 14.50
C SER A 314 12.84 3.04 13.65
N TRP A 315 13.97 2.76 14.28
CA TRP A 315 15.26 2.60 13.61
C TRP A 315 15.28 1.46 12.59
N ASN A 316 14.47 0.43 12.79
CA ASN A 316 14.30 -0.67 11.83
C ASN A 316 13.84 -0.16 10.46
N TYR A 317 12.85 0.74 10.44
CA TYR A 317 12.36 1.33 9.19
C TYR A 317 13.35 2.29 8.55
N VAL A 318 14.11 3.04 9.36
CA VAL A 318 15.19 3.90 8.88
C VAL A 318 16.25 3.06 8.18
N LEU A 319 16.71 1.98 8.82
CA LEU A 319 17.69 1.06 8.25
C LEU A 319 17.14 0.30 7.04
N TRP A 320 15.88 -0.11 7.06
CA TRP A 320 15.20 -0.70 5.91
C TRP A 320 15.21 0.25 4.70
N GLY A 321 14.87 1.51 4.92
CA GLY A 321 14.92 2.52 3.86
C GLY A 321 16.35 2.72 3.33
N LEU A 322 17.35 2.86 4.21
CA LEU A 322 18.75 2.99 3.81
C LEU A 322 19.25 1.75 3.08
N TYR A 323 18.88 0.55 3.52
CA TYR A 323 19.21 -0.71 2.85
C TYR A 323 18.80 -0.69 1.38
N PHE A 324 17.54 -0.39 1.08
CA PHE A 324 17.07 -0.30 -0.31
C PHE A 324 17.65 0.90 -1.05
N GLY A 325 17.83 2.03 -0.37
CA GLY A 325 18.47 3.20 -0.95
C GLY A 325 19.90 2.89 -1.44
N VAL A 326 20.71 2.20 -0.62
CA VAL A 326 22.06 1.76 -0.98
C VAL A 326 22.03 0.77 -2.13
N LEU A 327 21.17 -0.26 -2.08
CA LEU A 327 21.07 -1.25 -3.17
C LEU A 327 20.73 -0.60 -4.51
N ILE A 328 19.80 0.36 -4.54
CA ILE A 328 19.42 1.09 -5.76
C ILE A 328 20.54 2.01 -6.23
N CYS A 329 21.27 2.65 -5.32
CA CYS A 329 22.46 3.43 -5.66
C CYS A 329 23.55 2.56 -6.29
N LEU A 330 23.81 1.39 -5.73
CA LEU A 330 24.76 0.40 -6.29
C LEU A 330 24.30 -0.07 -7.68
N GLU A 331 23.02 -0.41 -7.86
CA GLU A 331 22.49 -0.76 -9.19
C GLU A 331 22.71 0.37 -10.20
N LYS A 332 22.50 1.61 -9.79
CA LYS A 332 22.67 2.76 -10.68
C LYS A 332 24.13 2.98 -11.06
N LEU A 333 25.06 2.82 -10.12
CA LEU A 333 26.49 2.93 -10.39
C LEU A 333 27.01 1.80 -11.29
N LEU A 334 26.47 0.60 -11.12
CA LEU A 334 26.87 -0.57 -11.90
C LEU A 334 26.15 -0.66 -13.26
N ALA A 335 25.04 0.06 -13.45
CA ALA A 335 24.22 0.02 -14.67
C ALA A 335 25.02 0.30 -15.97
N PRO A 336 25.99 1.24 -16.05
CA PRO A 336 26.77 1.46 -17.26
C PRO A 336 27.61 0.22 -17.64
N ARG A 337 28.23 -0.46 -16.66
CA ARG A 337 29.00 -1.69 -16.90
C ARG A 337 28.14 -2.82 -17.42
N PHE A 338 26.88 -2.92 -16.93
CA PHE A 338 25.95 -3.96 -17.38
C PHE A 338 25.30 -3.65 -18.74
N ARG A 339 25.20 -2.38 -19.15
CA ARG A 339 24.77 -2.01 -20.49
C ARG A 339 25.86 -2.25 -21.55
N ALA A 340 27.10 -1.98 -21.20
CA ALA A 340 28.25 -2.25 -22.07
C ALA A 340 28.46 -3.77 -22.30
N HIS A 341 28.12 -4.59 -21.29
CA HIS A 341 28.22 -6.05 -21.35
C HIS A 341 26.83 -6.63 -21.03
N PRO A 342 25.94 -6.79 -22.03
CA PRO A 342 24.61 -7.34 -21.79
C PRO A 342 24.74 -8.69 -21.14
N ARG A 343 24.04 -8.87 -20.01
CA ARG A 343 24.08 -10.09 -19.20
C ARG A 343 23.64 -11.28 -20.04
N LYS A 344 24.62 -12.01 -20.57
CA LYS A 344 24.41 -13.30 -21.25
C LYS A 344 25.02 -14.42 -20.39
N GLY A 345 24.38 -15.60 -20.38
CA GLY A 345 24.89 -16.76 -19.66
C GLY A 345 24.54 -16.80 -18.16
N LEU A 346 25.35 -17.53 -17.40
CA LEU A 346 25.13 -17.86 -16.00
C LEU A 346 24.96 -16.63 -15.09
N LEU A 347 25.74 -15.56 -15.32
CA LEU A 347 25.67 -14.33 -14.51
C LEU A 347 24.31 -13.63 -14.63
N ALA A 348 23.67 -13.65 -15.82
CA ALA A 348 22.34 -13.12 -16.00
C ALA A 348 21.27 -13.96 -15.29
N GLY A 349 21.45 -15.29 -15.27
CA GLY A 349 20.61 -16.23 -14.55
C GLY A 349 20.66 -16.04 -13.04
N LEU A 350 21.86 -15.84 -12.48
CA LEU A 350 22.05 -15.67 -11.04
C LEU A 350 21.62 -14.29 -10.51
N TYR A 351 21.63 -13.24 -11.32
CA TYR A 351 21.29 -11.90 -10.85
C TYR A 351 19.84 -11.78 -10.37
N ARG A 352 18.88 -12.39 -11.07
CA ARG A 352 17.46 -12.35 -10.68
C ARG A 352 17.19 -12.99 -9.31
N PRO A 353 17.61 -14.24 -9.04
CA PRO A 353 17.43 -14.85 -7.73
C PRO A 353 18.18 -14.08 -6.62
N VAL A 354 19.37 -13.51 -6.90
CA VAL A 354 20.06 -12.64 -5.93
C VAL A 354 19.25 -11.39 -5.61
N CYS A 355 18.68 -10.71 -6.62
CA CYS A 355 17.84 -9.55 -6.38
C CYS A 355 16.57 -9.92 -5.59
N LEU A 356 15.93 -11.05 -5.90
CA LEU A 356 14.80 -11.56 -5.14
C LEU A 356 15.18 -11.85 -3.69
N LEU A 357 16.30 -12.54 -3.48
CA LEU A 357 16.83 -12.84 -2.15
C LEU A 357 17.06 -11.54 -1.35
N LEU A 358 17.75 -10.56 -1.92
CA LEU A 358 17.98 -9.27 -1.27
C LEU A 358 16.66 -8.53 -0.97
N ALA A 359 15.69 -8.56 -1.88
CA ALA A 359 14.37 -7.96 -1.63
C ALA A 359 13.67 -8.62 -0.45
N VAL A 360 13.68 -9.97 -0.39
CA VAL A 360 13.06 -10.75 0.68
C VAL A 360 13.79 -10.57 2.01
N LEU A 361 15.13 -10.55 2.02
CA LEU A 361 15.93 -10.26 3.23
C LEU A 361 15.61 -8.89 3.83
N GLY A 362 15.27 -7.90 3.01
CA GLY A 362 14.82 -6.60 3.49
C GLY A 362 13.57 -6.68 4.39
N TRP A 363 12.73 -7.69 4.22
CA TRP A 363 11.54 -7.88 5.06
C TRP A 363 11.87 -8.29 6.50
N VAL A 364 13.07 -8.79 6.79
CA VAL A 364 13.51 -9.04 8.18
C VAL A 364 13.57 -7.72 8.96
N LEU A 365 14.19 -6.68 8.40
CA LEU A 365 14.24 -5.35 9.02
C LEU A 365 12.84 -4.75 9.18
N PHE A 366 11.95 -5.02 8.24
CA PHE A 366 10.59 -4.48 8.25
C PHE A 366 9.70 -5.14 9.29
N ARG A 367 9.89 -6.45 9.58
CA ARG A 367 9.05 -7.24 10.50
C ARG A 367 9.54 -7.23 11.93
N ALA A 368 10.86 -7.16 12.13
CA ALA A 368 11.45 -7.26 13.46
C ALA A 368 10.99 -6.11 14.37
N GLU A 369 10.77 -6.40 15.63
CA GLU A 369 10.36 -5.41 16.63
C GLU A 369 11.45 -4.38 16.89
N ASP A 370 12.72 -4.86 16.96
CA ASP A 370 13.89 -4.04 17.19
C ASP A 370 15.11 -4.55 16.39
N LEU A 371 16.22 -3.80 16.39
CA LEU A 371 17.43 -4.16 15.68
C LEU A 371 18.12 -5.41 16.25
N PRO A 372 18.17 -5.63 17.58
CA PRO A 372 18.64 -6.88 18.14
C PRO A 372 17.85 -8.11 17.66
N ALA A 373 16.52 -8.02 17.58
CA ALA A 373 15.69 -9.09 17.03
C ALA A 373 15.99 -9.36 15.55
N ALA A 374 16.14 -8.30 14.75
CA ALA A 374 16.56 -8.43 13.35
C ALA A 374 17.95 -9.12 13.24
N GLY A 375 18.90 -8.73 14.07
CA GLY A 375 20.24 -9.34 14.10
C GLY A 375 20.20 -10.84 14.45
N ARG A 376 19.45 -11.22 15.47
CA ARG A 376 19.22 -12.64 15.82
C ARG A 376 18.58 -13.42 14.66
N TYR A 377 17.60 -12.84 14.02
CA TYR A 377 16.91 -13.48 12.89
C TYR A 377 17.88 -13.69 11.71
N PHE A 378 18.68 -12.70 11.37
CA PHE A 378 19.70 -12.83 10.33
C PHE A 378 20.75 -13.89 10.69
N ALA A 379 21.22 -13.95 11.93
CA ALA A 379 22.16 -14.99 12.36
C ALA A 379 21.55 -16.39 12.17
N CYS A 380 20.30 -16.60 12.55
CA CYS A 380 19.61 -17.89 12.34
C CYS A 380 19.45 -18.26 10.86
N LEU A 381 19.14 -17.32 9.99
CA LEU A 381 19.03 -17.58 8.53
C LEU A 381 20.30 -18.18 7.93
N PHE A 382 21.47 -17.80 8.45
CA PHE A 382 22.78 -18.18 7.89
C PHE A 382 23.57 -19.16 8.75
N GLY A 383 22.91 -19.94 9.62
CA GLY A 383 23.53 -21.05 10.33
C GLY A 383 23.86 -20.79 11.80
N GLY A 384 23.45 -19.65 12.37
CA GLY A 384 23.62 -19.33 13.80
C GLY A 384 22.67 -20.08 14.74
N ALA A 385 22.04 -21.18 14.28
CA ALA A 385 21.12 -22.00 15.05
C ALA A 385 21.10 -23.45 14.53
N ALA A 386 20.40 -24.36 15.22
CA ALA A 386 20.15 -25.71 14.74
C ALA A 386 19.46 -25.69 13.36
N VAL A 387 19.78 -26.67 12.48
CA VAL A 387 19.23 -26.69 11.13
C VAL A 387 17.71 -26.81 11.11
N ALA A 388 17.14 -27.68 11.96
CA ALA A 388 15.70 -27.90 12.06
C ALA A 388 15.33 -28.45 13.45
N SER A 389 14.07 -28.20 13.85
CA SER A 389 13.42 -28.80 15.02
C SER A 389 12.19 -29.58 14.60
N ALA A 390 11.59 -30.36 15.50
CA ALA A 390 10.31 -31.01 15.28
C ALA A 390 9.22 -29.99 14.95
N GLN A 391 9.19 -28.89 15.69
CA GLN A 391 8.26 -27.78 15.47
C GLN A 391 8.43 -27.14 14.07
N ALA A 392 9.66 -26.92 13.61
CA ALA A 392 9.92 -26.38 12.28
C ALA A 392 9.42 -27.32 11.16
N ARG A 393 9.54 -28.65 11.35
CA ARG A 393 9.01 -29.66 10.41
C ARG A 393 7.49 -29.69 10.42
N LEU A 394 6.86 -29.52 11.61
CA LEU A 394 5.40 -29.41 11.73
C LEU A 394 4.89 -28.17 10.98
N TYR A 395 5.51 -27.00 11.16
CA TYR A 395 5.17 -25.82 10.38
C TYR A 395 5.26 -26.05 8.87
N LEU A 396 6.32 -26.71 8.39
CA LEU A 396 6.44 -27.03 6.96
C LEU A 396 5.31 -27.96 6.52
N HIS A 397 5.01 -29.01 7.29
CA HIS A 397 3.95 -29.98 7.00
C HIS A 397 2.58 -29.30 6.93
N ASP A 398 2.25 -28.44 7.88
CA ASP A 398 0.92 -27.85 7.99
C ASP A 398 0.70 -26.71 6.97
N PHE A 399 1.75 -25.95 6.65
CA PHE A 399 1.64 -24.73 5.83
C PHE A 399 2.15 -24.88 4.39
N TRP A 400 2.73 -26.04 3.97
CA TRP A 400 3.23 -26.18 2.61
C TRP A 400 2.15 -25.95 1.53
N PRO A 401 0.85 -26.32 1.71
CA PRO A 401 -0.13 -26.10 0.66
C PRO A 401 -0.38 -24.61 0.44
N VAL A 402 -0.54 -23.83 1.51
CA VAL A 402 -0.76 -22.38 1.41
C VAL A 402 0.48 -21.65 0.94
N LEU A 403 1.70 -22.08 1.31
CA LEU A 403 2.95 -21.55 0.77
C LEU A 403 3.06 -21.80 -0.74
N LEU A 404 2.72 -22.99 -1.21
CA LEU A 404 2.71 -23.31 -2.64
C LEU A 404 1.66 -22.49 -3.40
N LEU A 405 0.42 -22.43 -2.89
CA LEU A 405 -0.64 -21.62 -3.47
C LEU A 405 -0.25 -20.13 -3.51
N GLY A 406 0.37 -19.63 -2.44
CA GLY A 406 0.90 -18.28 -2.38
C GLY A 406 2.02 -18.05 -3.41
N ALA A 407 2.98 -18.95 -3.52
CA ALA A 407 4.05 -18.85 -4.51
C ALA A 407 3.51 -18.81 -5.95
N VAL A 408 2.55 -19.69 -6.29
CA VAL A 408 1.87 -19.70 -7.61
C VAL A 408 1.05 -18.44 -7.82
N GLY A 409 0.26 -18.01 -6.82
CA GLY A 409 -0.59 -16.80 -6.88
C GLY A 409 0.23 -15.51 -6.97
N ALA A 410 1.47 -15.50 -6.49
CA ALA A 410 2.41 -14.38 -6.66
C ALA A 410 2.98 -14.27 -8.10
N THR A 411 2.56 -15.14 -9.02
CA THR A 411 2.94 -15.14 -10.44
C THR A 411 1.72 -14.85 -11.34
N PRO A 412 1.93 -14.46 -12.61
CA PRO A 412 0.83 -14.26 -13.56
C PRO A 412 0.22 -15.57 -14.09
N LEU A 413 0.62 -16.73 -13.57
CA LEU A 413 0.21 -18.02 -14.10
C LEU A 413 -1.32 -18.19 -14.07
N CYS A 414 -1.95 -17.98 -12.91
CA CYS A 414 -3.40 -18.08 -12.77
C CYS A 414 -4.15 -17.15 -13.72
N ALA A 415 -3.72 -15.88 -13.81
CA ALA A 415 -4.34 -14.90 -14.70
C ALA A 415 -4.17 -15.27 -16.19
N LYS A 416 -2.98 -15.77 -16.58
CA LYS A 416 -2.72 -16.23 -17.96
C LYS A 416 -3.54 -17.46 -18.32
N LEU A 417 -3.65 -18.44 -17.42
CA LEU A 417 -4.46 -19.64 -17.64
C LEU A 417 -5.95 -19.28 -17.74
N ALA A 418 -6.47 -18.48 -16.81
CA ALA A 418 -7.85 -18.00 -16.85
C ALA A 418 -8.15 -17.21 -18.13
N GLY A 419 -7.24 -16.35 -18.58
CA GLY A 419 -7.37 -15.62 -19.84
C GLY A 419 -7.39 -16.53 -21.06
N ARG A 420 -6.50 -17.52 -21.12
CA ARG A 420 -6.46 -18.50 -22.23
C ARG A 420 -7.71 -19.38 -22.29
N LEU A 421 -8.19 -19.85 -21.15
CA LEU A 421 -9.42 -20.65 -21.06
C LEU A 421 -10.64 -19.80 -21.41
N GLY A 422 -10.73 -18.57 -20.85
CA GLY A 422 -11.83 -17.65 -21.09
C GLY A 422 -11.93 -17.20 -22.56
N ALA A 423 -10.80 -17.10 -23.28
CA ALA A 423 -10.78 -16.75 -24.71
C ALA A 423 -11.41 -17.83 -25.62
N LYS A 424 -11.51 -19.08 -25.13
CA LYS A 424 -12.13 -20.21 -25.86
C LYS A 424 -13.62 -20.35 -25.57
N LEU A 425 -14.16 -19.63 -24.61
CA LEU A 425 -15.54 -19.76 -24.16
C LEU A 425 -16.43 -18.70 -24.82
N GLN A 426 -17.70 -19.06 -25.03
CA GLN A 426 -18.72 -18.09 -25.43
C GLN A 426 -18.89 -16.99 -24.34
N PRO A 427 -19.18 -15.74 -24.70
CA PRO A 427 -19.31 -14.65 -23.75
C PRO A 427 -20.23 -14.92 -22.57
N GLY A 428 -21.41 -15.53 -22.83
CA GLY A 428 -22.36 -15.88 -21.77
C GLY A 428 -21.84 -16.95 -20.80
N VAL A 429 -21.16 -17.99 -21.31
CA VAL A 429 -20.55 -19.04 -20.48
C VAL A 429 -19.41 -18.46 -19.63
N ARG A 430 -18.61 -17.58 -20.21
CA ARG A 430 -17.55 -16.88 -19.49
C ARG A 430 -18.12 -16.01 -18.35
N ALA A 431 -19.18 -15.25 -18.60
CA ALA A 431 -19.85 -14.43 -17.59
C ALA A 431 -20.44 -15.30 -16.46
N ALA A 432 -21.09 -16.40 -16.80
CA ALA A 432 -21.64 -17.35 -15.83
C ALA A 432 -20.54 -17.96 -14.95
N LEU A 433 -19.43 -18.41 -15.53
CA LEU A 433 -18.29 -18.95 -14.78
C LEU A 433 -17.64 -17.88 -13.89
N GLN A 434 -17.56 -16.65 -14.36
CA GLN A 434 -17.06 -15.53 -13.55
C GLN A 434 -17.97 -15.25 -12.35
N ALA A 435 -19.29 -15.29 -12.54
CA ALA A 435 -20.26 -15.12 -11.45
C ALA A 435 -20.17 -16.27 -10.43
N VAL A 436 -20.10 -17.52 -10.89
CA VAL A 436 -19.89 -18.67 -10.00
C VAL A 436 -18.60 -18.55 -9.20
N LEU A 437 -17.50 -18.15 -9.85
CA LEU A 437 -16.23 -17.93 -9.17
C LEU A 437 -16.32 -16.82 -8.11
N VAL A 438 -16.97 -15.71 -8.41
CA VAL A 438 -17.20 -14.60 -7.45
C VAL A 438 -17.98 -15.13 -6.24
N LEU A 439 -19.08 -15.85 -6.46
CA LEU A 439 -19.89 -16.39 -5.36
C LEU A 439 -19.11 -17.41 -4.52
N ALA A 440 -18.36 -18.31 -5.17
CA ALA A 440 -17.55 -19.31 -4.48
C ALA A 440 -16.44 -18.66 -3.63
N LEU A 441 -15.70 -17.70 -4.20
CA LEU A 441 -14.64 -16.98 -3.46
C LEU A 441 -15.21 -16.12 -2.32
N LEU A 442 -16.35 -15.48 -2.54
CA LEU A 442 -17.03 -14.72 -1.48
C LEU A 442 -17.50 -15.64 -0.34
N ALA A 443 -18.12 -16.78 -0.67
CA ALA A 443 -18.55 -17.75 0.32
C ALA A 443 -17.35 -18.34 1.11
N CYS A 444 -16.31 -18.80 0.44
CA CYS A 444 -15.09 -19.31 1.10
C CYS A 444 -14.44 -18.26 1.98
N SER A 445 -14.30 -17.02 1.48
CA SER A 445 -13.73 -15.92 2.27
C SER A 445 -14.59 -15.58 3.49
N THR A 446 -15.92 -15.60 3.34
CA THR A 446 -16.86 -15.36 4.46
C THR A 446 -16.77 -16.44 5.52
N VAL A 447 -16.77 -17.73 5.12
CA VAL A 447 -16.58 -18.85 6.05
C VAL A 447 -15.26 -18.73 6.80
N TRP A 448 -14.18 -18.38 6.10
CA TRP A 448 -12.87 -18.16 6.74
C TRP A 448 -12.91 -17.02 7.77
N LEU A 449 -13.51 -15.88 7.40
CA LEU A 449 -13.63 -14.71 8.28
C LEU A 449 -14.54 -14.94 9.49
N LEU A 450 -15.52 -15.81 9.38
CA LEU A 450 -16.40 -16.20 10.51
C LEU A 450 -15.74 -17.18 11.49
N ASN A 451 -14.90 -18.09 10.99
CA ASN A 451 -14.25 -19.12 11.79
C ASN A 451 -12.89 -18.67 12.34
N GLY A 452 -12.25 -17.68 11.75
CA GLY A 452 -10.95 -17.14 12.16
C GLY A 452 -11.10 -15.97 13.15
N SER A 453 -10.09 -15.76 13.99
CA SER A 453 -9.95 -14.48 14.68
C SER A 453 -9.69 -13.39 13.63
N PHE A 454 -10.41 -12.26 13.73
CA PHE A 454 -10.19 -11.13 12.83
C PHE A 454 -8.71 -10.69 12.87
N GLN A 455 -8.04 -10.84 11.72
CA GLN A 455 -6.68 -10.36 11.55
C GLN A 455 -6.75 -8.96 10.91
N SER A 456 -6.30 -7.94 11.64
CA SER A 456 -6.13 -6.61 11.06
C SER A 456 -5.13 -6.68 9.91
N PHE A 457 -5.25 -5.76 8.95
CA PHE A 457 -4.23 -5.67 7.91
C PHE A 457 -2.86 -5.41 8.52
N VAL A 458 -1.83 -6.11 8.05
CA VAL A 458 -0.46 -5.99 8.57
C VAL A 458 0.01 -4.53 8.53
N TYR A 459 -0.40 -3.78 7.52
CA TYR A 459 -0.08 -2.36 7.36
C TYR A 459 -0.76 -1.42 8.39
N PHE A 460 -1.74 -1.87 9.14
CA PHE A 460 -2.35 -1.08 10.23
C PHE A 460 -1.52 -1.10 11.52
N GLN A 461 -0.47 -1.91 11.53
CA GLN A 461 0.43 -2.03 12.69
C GLN A 461 1.60 -1.03 12.65
N PHE A 462 1.73 -0.27 11.56
CA PHE A 462 2.86 0.65 11.29
C PHE A 462 2.48 2.11 11.30
#